data_54d1a930e953a9ece812bea7d5d230c0
#
_entry.id   54d1a930e953a9ece812bea7d5d230c0
#
_cell.length_a   1.000
_cell.length_b   1.000
_cell.length_c   1.000
_cell.angle_alpha   90.00
_cell.angle_beta   90.00
_cell.angle_gamma   90.00
#
_symmetry.space_group_name_H-M   'P 1'
#
loop_
_entity.id
_entity.type
_entity.pdbx_description
1 polymer ?
#
loop_
_entity_poly.entity_id
_entity_poly.type
_entity_poly.pdbx_seq_one_letter_code
_entity_poly.pdbx_strand_id
1 'polypeptide(L)'
;ASVEQQRQLGRTSPSLYDLRNLFQVNVEEGRHLWAMVYLLDAHFGRDGREEAEALLMRRSGDADKPRILGAFNEATPDWLSFYMFTYFTDRDGRFQLASLAESGFDPLSRTCRFMLTEEAHHMFVGETGVGRVAQRSCELMNEHDTDDLRPHGGIDLAILQKYINFHFSVSLDLFGGELSTNAANYFTSGLKGRFREIQIDDDHVLSDGTYRVIEPAQNAFTETDAPALTSLNERLRDAYIADCQRGLDRWNKVIAQHDIDFTFALPHRAFHRAIGLFSGLRISPAGEVVTQDEWDRRVDDWLPSDQDRAYVRSLMEPVTSPGLMANWIAAPARGINGQPIEFEYTKL
;
A
#
# COMPACT_ATOMS: atom_id res chain seq x y z
N ALA A 1 7.35 9.13 -3.04
CA ALA A 1 7.78 10.23 -2.15
C ALA A 1 8.54 11.31 -2.93
N SER A 2 8.42 12.59 -2.52
CA SER A 2 9.25 13.66 -3.10
C SER A 2 10.72 13.49 -2.69
N VAL A 3 11.65 14.17 -3.41
CA VAL A 3 13.08 14.13 -3.06
C VAL A 3 13.31 14.57 -1.60
N GLU A 4 12.56 15.57 -1.13
CA GLU A 4 12.68 16.04 0.25
C GLU A 4 12.17 15.02 1.26
N GLN A 5 11.05 14.34 0.96
CA GLN A 5 10.55 13.24 1.80
C GLN A 5 11.55 12.08 1.86
N GLN A 6 12.17 11.71 0.74
CA GLN A 6 13.22 10.67 0.72
C GLN A 6 14.45 11.07 1.54
N ARG A 7 14.88 12.35 1.47
CA ARG A 7 15.95 12.87 2.32
C ARG A 7 15.58 12.83 3.80
N GLN A 8 14.34 13.20 4.13
CA GLN A 8 13.85 13.16 5.51
C GLN A 8 13.82 11.73 6.04
N LEU A 9 13.28 10.77 5.28
CA LEU A 9 13.32 9.36 5.64
C LEU A 9 14.76 8.86 5.84
N GLY A 10 15.68 9.23 4.94
CA GLY A 10 17.10 8.86 5.08
C GLY A 10 17.76 9.44 6.34
N ARG A 11 17.38 10.65 6.76
CA ARG A 11 17.92 11.30 7.98
C ARG A 11 17.32 10.74 9.27
N THR A 12 16.10 10.26 9.22
CA THR A 12 15.33 9.78 10.39
C THR A 12 15.16 8.27 10.40
N SER A 13 16.08 7.56 9.77
CA SER A 13 16.01 6.10 9.70
C SER A 13 16.07 5.48 11.10
N PRO A 14 15.18 4.53 11.42
CA PRO A 14 15.15 3.91 12.74
C PRO A 14 16.35 2.99 12.99
N SER A 15 17.07 2.59 11.96
CA SER A 15 18.32 1.82 12.05
C SER A 15 19.07 1.84 10.72
N LEU A 16 20.32 1.40 10.71
CA LEU A 16 21.09 1.24 9.47
C LEU A 16 20.51 0.13 8.57
N TYR A 17 19.87 -0.87 9.14
CA TYR A 17 19.15 -1.90 8.39
C TYR A 17 18.00 -1.28 7.57
N ASP A 18 17.20 -0.43 8.19
CA ASP A 18 16.08 0.24 7.51
C ASP A 18 16.58 1.25 6.48
N LEU A 19 17.63 1.99 6.76
CA LEU A 19 18.27 2.89 5.82
C LEU A 19 18.74 2.16 4.55
N ARG A 20 19.35 0.98 4.71
CA ARG A 20 19.75 0.14 3.58
C ARG A 20 18.54 -0.28 2.74
N ASN A 21 17.44 -0.71 3.39
CA ASN A 21 16.22 -1.08 2.68
C ASN A 21 15.63 0.10 1.91
N LEU A 22 15.60 1.31 2.49
CA LEU A 22 15.16 2.52 1.80
C LEU A 22 15.99 2.80 0.54
N PHE A 23 17.32 2.70 0.62
CA PHE A 23 18.17 2.89 -0.55
C PHE A 23 17.92 1.85 -1.61
N GLN A 24 17.74 0.59 -1.23
CA GLN A 24 17.47 -0.48 -2.18
C GLN A 24 16.14 -0.26 -2.89
N VAL A 25 15.05 0.02 -2.16
CA VAL A 25 13.74 0.35 -2.74
C VAL A 25 13.85 1.54 -3.70
N ASN A 26 14.54 2.61 -3.32
CA ASN A 26 14.69 3.79 -4.19
C ASN A 26 15.45 3.48 -5.49
N VAL A 27 16.46 2.62 -5.44
CA VAL A 27 17.21 2.18 -6.64
C VAL A 27 16.32 1.32 -7.55
N GLU A 28 15.55 0.42 -6.97
CA GLU A 28 14.62 -0.46 -7.68
C GLU A 28 13.51 0.36 -8.35
N GLU A 29 12.88 1.29 -7.65
CA GLU A 29 11.90 2.24 -8.21
C GLU A 29 12.49 3.12 -9.32
N GLY A 30 13.74 3.55 -9.18
CA GLY A 30 14.45 4.28 -10.23
C GLY A 30 14.62 3.44 -11.50
N ARG A 31 14.90 2.14 -11.36
CA ARG A 31 14.96 1.22 -12.52
C ARG A 31 13.59 1.02 -13.17
N HIS A 32 12.51 0.90 -12.38
CA HIS A 32 11.15 0.81 -12.88
C HIS A 32 10.78 2.03 -13.72
N LEU A 33 11.06 3.23 -13.21
CA LEU A 33 10.83 4.47 -13.95
C LEU A 33 11.60 4.50 -15.28
N TRP A 34 12.89 4.20 -15.25
CA TRP A 34 13.73 4.20 -16.47
C TRP A 34 13.31 3.12 -17.46
N ALA A 35 12.88 1.94 -17.01
CA ALA A 35 12.38 0.90 -17.88
C ALA A 35 11.12 1.36 -18.65
N MET A 36 10.20 2.07 -17.97
CA MET A 36 9.01 2.64 -18.62
C MET A 36 9.34 3.78 -19.56
N VAL A 37 10.25 4.69 -19.16
CA VAL A 37 10.75 5.77 -20.03
C VAL A 37 11.36 5.21 -21.31
N TYR A 38 12.20 4.20 -21.19
CA TYR A 38 12.84 3.55 -22.32
C TYR A 38 11.84 2.84 -23.25
N LEU A 39 10.87 2.14 -22.67
CA LEU A 39 9.81 1.47 -23.41
C LEU A 39 8.99 2.47 -24.24
N LEU A 40 8.60 3.59 -23.64
CA LEU A 40 7.82 4.62 -24.33
C LEU A 40 8.62 5.27 -25.46
N ASP A 41 9.86 5.70 -25.21
CA ASP A 41 10.71 6.32 -26.23
C ASP A 41 11.04 5.37 -27.38
N ALA A 42 11.30 4.10 -27.09
CA ALA A 42 11.72 3.12 -28.10
C ALA A 42 10.58 2.63 -29.01
N HIS A 43 9.33 2.60 -28.54
CA HIS A 43 8.25 1.89 -29.22
C HIS A 43 7.08 2.75 -29.68
N PHE A 44 6.94 3.99 -29.18
CA PHE A 44 5.75 4.82 -29.45
C PHE A 44 6.06 6.12 -30.19
N GLY A 45 7.23 6.24 -30.79
CA GLY A 45 7.61 7.37 -31.66
C GLY A 45 7.59 8.71 -30.91
N ARG A 46 7.04 9.74 -31.55
CA ARG A 46 6.99 11.09 -30.99
C ARG A 46 6.16 11.17 -29.72
N ASP A 47 4.96 10.59 -29.73
CA ASP A 47 4.04 10.64 -28.57
C ASP A 47 4.63 9.89 -27.37
N GLY A 48 5.31 8.77 -27.64
CA GLY A 48 6.05 8.04 -26.61
C GLY A 48 7.18 8.82 -25.99
N ARG A 49 7.92 9.60 -26.79
CA ARG A 49 8.99 10.48 -26.29
C ARG A 49 8.43 11.60 -25.43
N GLU A 50 7.36 12.26 -25.87
CA GLU A 50 6.71 13.32 -25.10
C GLU A 50 6.21 12.80 -23.75
N GLU A 51 5.62 11.61 -23.71
CA GLU A 51 5.16 10.98 -22.44
C GLU A 51 6.33 10.52 -21.58
N ALA A 52 7.41 10.00 -22.16
CA ALA A 52 8.63 9.63 -21.44
C ALA A 52 9.27 10.84 -20.73
N GLU A 53 9.38 11.98 -21.42
CA GLU A 53 9.84 13.24 -20.83
C GLU A 53 8.89 13.71 -19.72
N ALA A 54 7.58 13.61 -19.93
CA ALA A 54 6.58 13.95 -18.91
C ALA A 54 6.71 13.07 -17.66
N LEU A 55 6.98 11.77 -17.80
CA LEU A 55 7.22 10.87 -16.67
C LEU A 55 8.42 11.30 -15.83
N LEU A 56 9.53 11.68 -16.46
CA LEU A 56 10.73 12.14 -15.77
C LEU A 56 10.51 13.45 -15.01
N MET A 57 9.60 14.29 -15.49
CA MET A 57 9.27 15.58 -14.85
C MET A 57 8.19 15.47 -13.77
N ARG A 58 7.42 14.37 -13.75
CA ARG A 58 6.37 14.17 -12.74
C ARG A 58 6.96 14.04 -11.34
N ARG A 59 6.31 14.71 -10.38
CA ARG A 59 6.67 14.63 -8.96
C ARG A 59 5.46 14.13 -8.17
N SER A 60 5.68 13.23 -7.24
CA SER A 60 4.65 12.83 -6.29
C SER A 60 4.41 13.96 -5.28
N GLY A 61 3.14 14.24 -4.95
CA GLY A 61 2.78 15.30 -4.00
C GLY A 61 2.97 16.72 -4.53
N ASP A 62 3.04 16.92 -5.85
CA ASP A 62 3.02 18.25 -6.48
C ASP A 62 1.57 18.76 -6.49
N ALA A 63 1.27 19.74 -5.62
CA ALA A 63 -0.06 20.30 -5.50
C ALA A 63 -0.53 21.04 -6.77
N ASP A 64 0.40 21.60 -7.55
CA ASP A 64 0.08 22.32 -8.80
C ASP A 64 -0.20 21.34 -9.96
N LYS A 65 0.31 20.12 -9.88
CA LYS A 65 0.14 19.07 -10.89
C LYS A 65 -0.16 17.72 -10.24
N PRO A 66 -1.31 17.58 -9.56
CA PRO A 66 -1.66 16.34 -8.89
C PRO A 66 -1.80 15.19 -9.90
N ARG A 67 -1.43 13.97 -9.48
CA ARG A 67 -1.70 12.77 -10.26
C ARG A 67 -3.19 12.44 -10.20
N ILE A 68 -3.69 11.84 -11.27
CA ILE A 68 -5.10 11.41 -11.36
C ILE A 68 -5.43 10.39 -10.26
N LEU A 69 -4.49 9.49 -9.95
CA LEU A 69 -4.66 8.50 -8.89
C LEU A 69 -4.20 9.10 -7.56
N GLY A 70 -5.15 9.35 -6.65
CA GLY A 70 -4.96 10.10 -5.40
C GLY A 70 -3.90 9.51 -4.48
N ALA A 71 -3.77 8.17 -4.41
CA ALA A 71 -2.76 7.51 -3.59
C ALA A 71 -1.32 7.98 -3.87
N PHE A 72 -1.01 8.37 -5.10
CA PHE A 72 0.30 8.89 -5.46
C PHE A 72 0.51 10.37 -5.09
N ASN A 73 -0.52 11.05 -4.64
CA ASN A 73 -0.44 12.43 -4.12
C ASN A 73 -0.26 12.44 -2.60
N GLU A 74 -0.45 11.31 -1.95
CA GLU A 74 -0.28 11.22 -0.51
C GLU A 74 1.18 11.40 -0.09
N ALA A 75 1.36 12.14 0.99
CA ALA A 75 2.68 12.38 1.54
C ALA A 75 3.19 11.12 2.26
N THR A 76 4.50 10.88 2.16
CA THR A 76 5.21 9.85 2.92
C THR A 76 6.21 10.56 3.86
N PRO A 77 5.73 11.24 4.92
CA PRO A 77 6.55 12.14 5.72
C PRO A 77 7.37 11.43 6.81
N ASP A 78 7.07 10.18 7.09
CA ASP A 78 7.61 9.40 8.19
C ASP A 78 7.75 7.92 7.81
N TRP A 79 8.46 7.17 8.65
CA TRP A 79 8.74 5.75 8.40
C TRP A 79 7.51 4.85 8.52
N LEU A 80 6.53 5.18 9.35
CA LEU A 80 5.30 4.41 9.40
C LEU A 80 4.52 4.54 8.09
N SER A 81 4.40 5.77 7.58
CA SER A 81 3.80 6.02 6.25
C SER A 81 4.57 5.32 5.14
N PHE A 82 5.90 5.27 5.21
CA PHE A 82 6.73 4.54 4.25
C PHE A 82 6.45 3.03 4.29
N TYR A 83 6.42 2.40 5.46
CA TYR A 83 6.10 0.97 5.57
C TYR A 83 4.67 0.66 5.12
N MET A 84 3.70 1.51 5.45
CA MET A 84 2.32 1.34 4.99
C MET A 84 2.19 1.49 3.47
N PHE A 85 2.90 2.46 2.88
CA PHE A 85 2.93 2.67 1.43
C PHE A 85 3.52 1.44 0.72
N THR A 86 4.70 0.99 1.11
CA THR A 86 5.36 -0.18 0.50
C THR A 86 4.56 -1.48 0.75
N TYR A 87 3.78 -1.54 1.82
CA TYR A 87 2.89 -2.68 2.06
C TYR A 87 1.62 -2.65 1.21
N PHE A 88 0.88 -1.54 1.19
CA PHE A 88 -0.42 -1.46 0.52
C PHE A 88 -0.32 -1.01 -0.93
N THR A 89 0.41 0.06 -1.23
CA THR A 89 0.46 0.66 -2.57
C THR A 89 1.35 -0.15 -3.51
N ASP A 90 2.54 -0.57 -3.09
CA ASP A 90 3.40 -1.42 -3.92
C ASP A 90 2.79 -2.81 -4.10
N ARG A 91 1.99 -3.30 -3.13
CA ARG A 91 1.21 -4.53 -3.30
C ARG A 91 0.17 -4.41 -4.41
N ASP A 92 -0.53 -3.25 -4.55
CA ASP A 92 -1.36 -3.00 -5.73
C ASP A 92 -0.52 -3.06 -7.01
N GLY A 93 0.63 -2.39 -7.02
CA GLY A 93 1.58 -2.41 -8.13
C GLY A 93 1.90 -3.83 -8.59
N ARG A 94 2.14 -4.76 -7.67
CA ARG A 94 2.34 -6.17 -8.00
C ARG A 94 1.17 -6.79 -8.76
N PHE A 95 -0.07 -6.52 -8.37
CA PHE A 95 -1.26 -7.04 -9.06
C PHE A 95 -1.43 -6.42 -10.45
N GLN A 96 -1.17 -5.12 -10.58
CA GLN A 96 -1.22 -4.43 -11.88
C GLN A 96 -0.11 -4.95 -12.81
N LEU A 97 1.13 -5.03 -12.34
CA LEU A 97 2.26 -5.54 -13.11
C LEU A 97 2.06 -7.00 -13.53
N ALA A 98 1.50 -7.85 -12.65
CA ALA A 98 1.22 -9.24 -12.98
C ALA A 98 0.19 -9.36 -14.12
N SER A 99 -0.81 -8.48 -14.16
CA SER A 99 -1.77 -8.43 -15.24
C SER A 99 -1.15 -7.88 -16.54
N LEU A 100 -0.25 -6.90 -16.46
CA LEU A 100 0.49 -6.35 -17.60
C LEU A 100 1.56 -7.31 -18.12
N ALA A 101 2.10 -8.18 -17.26
CA ALA A 101 3.04 -9.24 -17.65
C ALA A 101 2.42 -10.27 -18.62
N GLU A 102 1.09 -10.36 -18.68
CA GLU A 102 0.34 -11.17 -19.63
C GLU A 102 -0.02 -10.40 -20.93
N SER A 103 0.58 -9.23 -21.15
CA SER A 103 0.39 -8.44 -22.39
C SER A 103 0.90 -9.19 -23.62
N GLY A 104 0.16 -9.12 -24.71
CA GLY A 104 0.60 -9.53 -26.04
C GLY A 104 1.70 -8.62 -26.62
N PHE A 105 1.91 -7.44 -26.05
CA PHE A 105 3.03 -6.56 -26.38
C PHE A 105 4.27 -6.99 -25.58
N ASP A 106 5.11 -7.83 -26.19
CA ASP A 106 6.24 -8.48 -25.56
C ASP A 106 7.23 -7.54 -24.81
N PRO A 107 7.59 -6.34 -25.30
CA PRO A 107 8.40 -5.41 -24.54
C PRO A 107 7.78 -5.03 -23.19
N LEU A 108 6.48 -4.78 -23.13
CA LEU A 108 5.76 -4.47 -21.88
C LEU A 108 5.71 -5.69 -20.96
N SER A 109 5.35 -6.87 -21.51
CA SER A 109 5.29 -8.12 -20.75
C SER A 109 6.62 -8.41 -20.05
N ARG A 110 7.74 -8.36 -20.76
CA ARG A 110 9.07 -8.61 -20.20
C ARG A 110 9.47 -7.56 -19.17
N THR A 111 9.19 -6.28 -19.42
CA THR A 111 9.47 -5.20 -18.48
C THR A 111 8.72 -5.42 -17.18
N CYS A 112 7.43 -5.73 -17.24
CA CYS A 112 6.62 -5.99 -16.04
C CYS A 112 7.09 -7.25 -15.28
N ARG A 113 7.50 -8.31 -15.97
CA ARG A 113 8.06 -9.51 -15.33
C ARG A 113 9.36 -9.22 -14.58
N PHE A 114 10.20 -8.37 -15.12
CA PHE A 114 11.40 -7.89 -14.45
C PHE A 114 11.06 -7.12 -13.17
N MET A 115 10.15 -6.13 -13.25
CA MET A 115 9.72 -5.35 -12.09
C MET A 115 9.13 -6.22 -10.98
N LEU A 116 8.33 -7.22 -11.33
CA LEU A 116 7.73 -8.16 -10.36
C LEU A 116 8.75 -8.88 -9.47
N THR A 117 9.99 -9.07 -9.93
CA THR A 117 11.04 -9.70 -9.10
C THR A 117 11.50 -8.78 -7.98
N GLU A 118 11.40 -7.47 -8.16
CA GLU A 118 11.80 -6.44 -7.19
C GLU A 118 10.65 -6.08 -6.25
N GLU A 119 9.41 -6.09 -6.72
CA GLU A 119 8.21 -5.81 -5.90
C GLU A 119 8.08 -6.74 -4.68
N ALA A 120 8.59 -7.95 -4.75
CA ALA A 120 8.61 -8.86 -3.61
C ALA A 120 9.44 -8.33 -2.44
N HIS A 121 10.54 -7.61 -2.72
CA HIS A 121 11.36 -6.95 -1.71
C HIS A 121 10.64 -5.74 -1.10
N HIS A 122 9.98 -4.92 -1.90
CA HIS A 122 9.21 -3.76 -1.41
C HIS A 122 8.13 -4.20 -0.43
N MET A 123 7.33 -5.18 -0.81
CA MET A 123 6.29 -5.74 0.08
C MET A 123 6.87 -6.34 1.35
N PHE A 124 8.03 -7.01 1.28
CA PHE A 124 8.71 -7.54 2.46
C PHE A 124 9.13 -6.42 3.41
N VAL A 125 9.69 -5.31 2.89
CA VAL A 125 10.08 -4.14 3.69
C VAL A 125 8.87 -3.55 4.41
N GLY A 126 7.75 -3.34 3.70
CA GLY A 126 6.51 -2.81 4.29
C GLY A 126 5.93 -3.74 5.34
N GLU A 127 5.75 -5.02 5.00
CA GLU A 127 5.13 -6.00 5.89
C GLU A 127 5.93 -6.21 7.18
N THR A 128 7.24 -6.39 7.07
CA THR A 128 8.11 -6.59 8.23
C THR A 128 8.27 -5.30 9.03
N GLY A 129 8.30 -4.14 8.38
CA GLY A 129 8.34 -2.84 9.03
C GLY A 129 7.14 -2.63 9.94
N VAL A 130 5.91 -2.75 9.41
CA VAL A 130 4.67 -2.63 10.21
C VAL A 130 4.62 -3.69 11.32
N GLY A 131 4.98 -4.94 11.02
CA GLY A 131 5.02 -6.01 12.02
C GLY A 131 5.97 -5.71 13.19
N ARG A 132 7.12 -5.11 12.92
CA ARG A 132 8.10 -4.69 13.95
C ARG A 132 7.60 -3.51 14.78
N VAL A 133 6.87 -2.57 14.17
CA VAL A 133 6.21 -1.49 14.92
C VAL A 133 5.15 -2.08 15.85
N ALA A 134 4.27 -2.95 15.34
CA ALA A 134 3.25 -3.62 16.15
C ALA A 134 3.88 -4.46 17.29
N GLN A 135 4.96 -5.18 17.01
CA GLN A 135 5.71 -5.93 18.03
C GLN A 135 6.21 -5.00 19.14
N ARG A 136 6.83 -3.87 18.77
CA ARG A 136 7.36 -2.93 19.78
C ARG A 136 6.24 -2.28 20.58
N SER A 137 5.11 -1.98 19.96
CA SER A 137 3.92 -1.50 20.67
C SER A 137 3.49 -2.51 21.73
N CYS A 138 3.37 -3.80 21.40
CA CYS A 138 3.02 -4.84 22.36
C CYS A 138 4.07 -5.01 23.48
N GLU A 139 5.37 -4.95 23.14
CA GLU A 139 6.44 -4.98 24.13
C GLU A 139 6.29 -3.83 25.15
N LEU A 140 6.05 -2.59 24.68
CA LEU A 140 5.86 -1.43 25.54
C LEU A 140 4.57 -1.51 26.36
N MET A 141 3.47 -2.03 25.79
CA MET A 141 2.23 -2.28 26.54
C MET A 141 2.48 -3.22 27.73
N ASN A 142 3.24 -4.29 27.51
CA ASN A 142 3.59 -5.24 28.56
C ASN A 142 4.63 -4.67 29.56
N GLU A 143 5.59 -3.87 29.09
CA GLU A 143 6.61 -3.22 29.94
C GLU A 143 6.00 -2.21 30.92
N HIS A 144 4.91 -1.51 30.51
CA HIS A 144 4.33 -0.39 31.24
C HIS A 144 2.89 -0.59 31.71
N ASP A 145 2.27 -1.73 31.41
CA ASP A 145 0.88 -2.06 31.75
C ASP A 145 -0.11 -0.96 31.29
N THR A 146 0.02 -0.51 30.03
CA THR A 146 -0.78 0.59 29.46
C THR A 146 -0.94 0.43 27.95
N ASP A 147 -2.04 0.93 27.39
CA ASP A 147 -2.28 1.07 25.95
C ASP A 147 -1.94 2.47 25.39
N ASP A 148 -1.73 3.47 26.28
CA ASP A 148 -1.20 4.79 25.92
C ASP A 148 0.34 4.75 25.93
N LEU A 149 0.92 4.58 24.74
CA LEU A 149 2.36 4.46 24.55
C LEU A 149 3.07 5.78 24.27
N ARG A 150 2.33 6.87 24.14
CA ARG A 150 2.90 8.20 23.85
C ARG A 150 3.93 8.64 24.89
N PRO A 151 3.70 8.49 26.23
CA PRO A 151 4.72 8.82 27.23
C PRO A 151 5.98 7.96 27.16
N HIS A 152 5.90 6.79 26.52
CA HIS A 152 6.97 5.80 26.43
C HIS A 152 7.66 5.77 25.05
N GLY A 153 7.32 6.72 24.16
CA GLY A 153 7.92 6.85 22.83
C GLY A 153 7.53 5.71 21.87
N GLY A 154 6.38 5.07 22.12
CA GLY A 154 5.80 4.02 21.28
C GLY A 154 4.64 4.53 20.42
N ILE A 155 4.15 3.70 19.52
CA ILE A 155 2.98 3.98 18.67
C ILE A 155 1.83 3.07 19.12
N ASP A 156 0.71 3.67 19.54
CA ASP A 156 -0.47 2.92 19.97
C ASP A 156 -1.01 2.03 18.85
N LEU A 157 -1.45 0.82 19.17
CA LEU A 157 -2.07 -0.09 18.18
C LEU A 157 -3.29 0.55 17.51
N ALA A 158 -4.03 1.39 18.22
CA ALA A 158 -5.14 2.16 17.67
C ALA A 158 -4.69 3.14 16.58
N ILE A 159 -3.52 3.78 16.73
CA ILE A 159 -2.94 4.64 15.67
C ILE A 159 -2.55 3.79 14.47
N LEU A 160 -1.93 2.62 14.68
CA LEU A 160 -1.60 1.70 13.58
C LEU A 160 -2.86 1.27 12.81
N GLN A 161 -3.97 0.98 13.50
CA GLN A 161 -5.25 0.66 12.86
C GLN A 161 -5.75 1.79 11.96
N LYS A 162 -5.64 3.05 12.40
CA LYS A 162 -6.02 4.21 11.58
C LYS A 162 -5.16 4.32 10.31
N TYR A 163 -3.85 4.09 10.42
CA TYR A 163 -2.94 4.07 9.27
C TYR A 163 -3.27 2.92 8.30
N ILE A 164 -3.62 1.73 8.82
CA ILE A 164 -4.11 0.61 8.00
C ILE A 164 -5.36 1.03 7.23
N ASN A 165 -6.35 1.60 7.93
CA ASN A 165 -7.59 2.06 7.32
C ASN A 165 -7.34 3.05 6.18
N PHE A 166 -6.46 4.03 6.40
CA PHE A 166 -6.12 5.05 5.42
C PHE A 166 -5.42 4.44 4.20
N HIS A 167 -4.28 3.79 4.40
CA HIS A 167 -3.44 3.29 3.30
C HIS A 167 -4.13 2.19 2.48
N PHE A 168 -4.88 1.31 3.13
CA PHE A 168 -5.70 0.31 2.43
C PHE A 168 -6.74 0.96 1.52
N SER A 169 -7.49 1.93 2.05
CA SER A 169 -8.58 2.57 1.30
C SER A 169 -8.09 3.34 0.07
N VAL A 170 -7.02 4.14 0.22
CA VAL A 170 -6.48 4.90 -0.92
C VAL A 170 -5.83 3.99 -1.96
N SER A 171 -5.29 2.84 -1.54
CA SER A 171 -4.73 1.85 -2.47
C SER A 171 -5.81 1.12 -3.26
N LEU A 172 -7.01 0.92 -2.71
CA LEU A 172 -8.14 0.34 -3.46
C LEU A 172 -8.56 1.19 -4.65
N ASP A 173 -8.36 2.50 -4.60
CA ASP A 173 -8.69 3.41 -5.70
C ASP A 173 -7.75 3.26 -6.91
N LEU A 174 -6.56 2.67 -6.73
CA LEU A 174 -5.62 2.40 -7.82
C LEU A 174 -6.14 1.37 -8.83
N PHE A 175 -7.08 0.52 -8.43
CA PHE A 175 -7.76 -0.42 -9.35
C PHE A 175 -8.79 0.27 -10.26
N GLY A 176 -9.15 1.53 -10.01
CA GLY A 176 -10.17 2.25 -10.75
C GLY A 176 -11.60 1.89 -10.29
N GLY A 177 -12.59 2.17 -11.12
CA GLY A 177 -13.99 1.84 -10.85
C GLY A 177 -14.25 0.34 -10.86
N GLU A 178 -15.30 -0.08 -10.17
CA GLU A 178 -15.74 -1.48 -10.06
C GLU A 178 -16.14 -2.04 -11.42
N LEU A 179 -16.82 -1.22 -12.22
CA LEU A 179 -17.18 -1.51 -13.62
C LEU A 179 -16.37 -0.60 -14.56
N SER A 180 -15.66 -1.18 -15.50
CA SER A 180 -14.74 -0.44 -16.38
C SER A 180 -14.76 -0.97 -17.81
N THR A 181 -15.25 -0.15 -18.75
CA THR A 181 -15.12 -0.42 -20.19
C THR A 181 -13.68 -0.31 -20.67
N ASN A 182 -12.85 0.54 -20.04
CA ASN A 182 -11.42 0.63 -20.35
C ASN A 182 -10.68 -0.66 -19.98
N ALA A 183 -10.99 -1.27 -18.84
CA ALA A 183 -10.40 -2.55 -18.46
C ALA A 183 -10.78 -3.65 -19.47
N ALA A 184 -12.04 -3.69 -19.91
CA ALA A 184 -12.51 -4.57 -20.97
C ALA A 184 -11.74 -4.34 -22.28
N ASN A 185 -11.57 -3.09 -22.70
CA ASN A 185 -10.85 -2.74 -23.93
C ASN A 185 -9.37 -3.13 -23.87
N TYR A 186 -8.71 -2.92 -22.72
CA TYR A 186 -7.31 -3.32 -22.55
C TYR A 186 -7.14 -4.84 -22.62
N PHE A 187 -8.08 -5.58 -22.06
CA PHE A 187 -8.06 -7.03 -22.14
C PHE A 187 -8.33 -7.53 -23.58
N THR A 188 -9.39 -7.07 -24.23
CA THR A 188 -9.76 -7.51 -25.57
C THR A 188 -8.74 -7.09 -26.65
N SER A 189 -7.99 -6.00 -26.42
CA SER A 189 -6.88 -5.60 -27.30
C SER A 189 -5.58 -6.36 -27.04
N GLY A 190 -5.56 -7.25 -26.04
CA GLY A 190 -4.35 -7.98 -25.64
C GLY A 190 -3.28 -7.13 -24.95
N LEU A 191 -3.63 -5.90 -24.51
CA LEU A 191 -2.67 -5.03 -23.82
C LEU A 191 -2.45 -5.46 -22.36
N LYS A 192 -3.50 -5.98 -21.71
CA LYS A 192 -3.47 -6.39 -20.30
C LYS A 192 -4.24 -7.70 -20.15
N GLY A 193 -3.63 -8.70 -19.52
CA GLY A 193 -4.32 -9.94 -19.15
C GLY A 193 -4.92 -9.89 -17.74
N ARG A 194 -5.28 -11.06 -17.22
CA ARG A 194 -5.77 -11.23 -15.84
C ARG A 194 -4.61 -11.61 -14.92
N PHE A 195 -4.74 -11.29 -13.65
CA PHE A 195 -3.82 -11.81 -12.63
C PHE A 195 -3.84 -13.33 -12.61
N ARG A 196 -2.66 -13.96 -12.74
CA ARG A 196 -2.50 -15.42 -12.86
C ARG A 196 -3.25 -16.04 -14.05
N GLU A 197 -3.23 -15.38 -15.19
CA GLU A 197 -3.88 -15.81 -16.43
C GLU A 197 -3.63 -17.30 -16.74
N ILE A 198 -2.38 -17.73 -16.63
CA ILE A 198 -1.96 -19.13 -16.90
C ILE A 198 -2.63 -20.19 -15.99
N GLN A 199 -3.21 -19.75 -14.86
CA GLN A 199 -3.92 -20.65 -13.93
C GLN A 199 -5.43 -20.64 -14.14
N ILE A 200 -5.92 -19.89 -15.13
CA ILE A 200 -7.34 -19.72 -15.41
C ILE A 200 -7.66 -20.51 -16.68
N ASP A 201 -8.52 -21.51 -16.53
CA ASP A 201 -8.95 -22.39 -17.62
C ASP A 201 -10.42 -22.11 -17.97
N ASP A 202 -10.72 -20.84 -18.28
CA ASP A 202 -12.08 -20.38 -18.54
C ASP A 202 -12.20 -19.33 -19.68
N ASP A 203 -11.33 -19.40 -20.67
CA ASP A 203 -11.22 -18.39 -21.74
C ASP A 203 -12.56 -18.05 -22.44
N HIS A 204 -13.48 -19.01 -22.47
CA HIS A 204 -14.80 -18.83 -23.08
C HIS A 204 -15.82 -18.16 -22.13
N VAL A 205 -15.57 -18.12 -20.83
CA VAL A 205 -16.52 -17.63 -19.83
C VAL A 205 -16.51 -16.10 -19.72
N LEU A 206 -15.40 -15.44 -20.05
CA LEU A 206 -15.28 -13.97 -19.94
C LEU A 206 -16.24 -13.21 -20.85
N SER A 207 -16.54 -13.72 -22.04
CA SER A 207 -17.42 -13.03 -22.99
C SER A 207 -18.89 -13.07 -22.55
N ASP A 208 -19.33 -14.16 -21.95
CA ASP A 208 -20.74 -14.45 -21.64
C ASP A 208 -20.99 -14.60 -20.12
N GLY A 209 -19.93 -14.61 -19.33
CA GLY A 209 -20.02 -14.81 -17.88
C GLY A 209 -20.31 -13.52 -17.12
N THR A 210 -20.69 -13.70 -15.85
CA THR A 210 -20.89 -12.61 -14.90
C THR A 210 -19.91 -12.72 -13.73
N TYR A 211 -19.67 -11.59 -13.08
CA TYR A 211 -18.92 -11.50 -11.85
C TYR A 211 -19.75 -10.72 -10.82
N ARG A 212 -19.71 -11.17 -9.57
CA ARG A 212 -20.48 -10.55 -8.51
C ARG A 212 -19.79 -9.26 -8.05
N VAL A 213 -20.52 -8.17 -8.11
CA VAL A 213 -20.06 -6.82 -7.74
C VAL A 213 -20.93 -6.31 -6.59
N ILE A 214 -20.31 -5.63 -5.64
CA ILE A 214 -21.01 -4.97 -4.54
C ILE A 214 -21.34 -3.56 -4.99
N GLU A 215 -22.63 -3.20 -4.91
CA GLU A 215 -23.13 -1.87 -5.25
C GLU A 215 -23.81 -1.21 -4.06
N PRO A 216 -23.74 0.14 -3.95
CA PRO A 216 -24.47 0.85 -2.91
C PRO A 216 -25.98 0.77 -3.14
N ALA A 217 -26.73 0.46 -2.09
CA ALA A 217 -28.18 0.59 -2.00
C ALA A 217 -28.54 1.69 -0.97
N GLN A 218 -29.81 2.04 -0.79
CA GLN A 218 -30.23 3.21 0.00
C GLN A 218 -29.51 3.38 1.34
N ASN A 219 -29.33 2.34 2.14
CA ASN A 219 -28.60 2.37 3.42
C ASN A 219 -27.79 1.09 3.64
N ALA A 220 -27.49 0.36 2.57
CA ALA A 220 -26.82 -0.92 2.63
C ALA A 220 -26.03 -1.17 1.34
N PHE A 221 -25.52 -2.38 1.18
CA PHE A 221 -24.91 -2.85 -0.03
C PHE A 221 -25.69 -4.03 -0.59
N THR A 222 -25.77 -4.10 -1.91
CA THR A 222 -26.35 -5.24 -2.62
C THR A 222 -25.29 -5.88 -3.49
N GLU A 223 -25.36 -7.21 -3.64
CA GLU A 223 -24.57 -7.92 -4.61
C GLU A 223 -25.35 -8.03 -5.91
N THR A 224 -24.73 -7.62 -7.02
CA THR A 224 -25.30 -7.70 -8.36
C THR A 224 -24.38 -8.49 -9.29
N ASP A 225 -24.96 -9.18 -10.25
CA ASP A 225 -24.19 -9.85 -11.29
C ASP A 225 -23.93 -8.88 -12.44
N ALA A 226 -22.66 -8.52 -12.64
CA ALA A 226 -22.22 -7.66 -13.73
C ALA A 226 -21.44 -8.46 -14.77
N PRO A 227 -21.36 -7.99 -16.04
CA PRO A 227 -20.58 -8.69 -17.06
C PRO A 227 -19.12 -8.88 -16.62
N ALA A 228 -18.61 -10.10 -16.69
CA ALA A 228 -17.27 -10.44 -16.21
C ALA A 228 -16.18 -9.59 -16.86
N LEU A 229 -16.31 -9.27 -18.14
CA LEU A 229 -15.35 -8.47 -18.90
C LEU A 229 -15.24 -7.02 -18.39
N THR A 230 -16.33 -6.40 -17.95
CA THR A 230 -16.30 -5.05 -17.37
C THR A 230 -15.95 -5.04 -15.90
N SER A 231 -15.92 -6.20 -15.24
CA SER A 231 -15.64 -6.38 -13.79
C SER A 231 -14.20 -6.82 -13.51
N LEU A 232 -13.30 -6.75 -14.48
CA LEU A 232 -11.90 -7.19 -14.34
C LEU A 232 -11.15 -6.46 -13.22
N ASN A 233 -11.40 -5.16 -13.04
CA ASN A 233 -10.81 -4.38 -11.95
C ASN A 233 -11.28 -4.88 -10.57
N GLU A 234 -12.57 -5.23 -10.46
CA GLU A 234 -13.14 -5.71 -9.22
C GLU A 234 -12.59 -7.09 -8.85
N ARG A 235 -12.46 -7.97 -9.83
CA ARG A 235 -11.82 -9.28 -9.64
C ARG A 235 -10.36 -9.15 -9.18
N LEU A 236 -9.61 -8.19 -9.75
CA LEU A 236 -8.23 -7.93 -9.35
C LEU A 236 -8.16 -7.35 -7.93
N ARG A 237 -9.08 -6.44 -7.59
CA ARG A 237 -9.23 -5.87 -6.25
C ARG A 237 -9.55 -6.94 -5.19
N ASP A 238 -10.41 -7.91 -5.50
CA ASP A 238 -10.73 -9.02 -4.59
C ASP A 238 -9.48 -9.85 -4.27
N ALA A 239 -8.68 -10.16 -5.29
CA ALA A 239 -7.43 -10.88 -5.09
C ALA A 239 -6.43 -10.09 -4.23
N TYR A 240 -6.35 -8.78 -4.42
CA TYR A 240 -5.54 -7.86 -3.62
C TYR A 240 -6.01 -7.81 -2.15
N ILE A 241 -7.33 -7.65 -1.90
CA ILE A 241 -7.91 -7.63 -0.55
C ILE A 241 -7.56 -8.93 0.19
N ALA A 242 -7.74 -10.07 -0.46
CA ALA A 242 -7.40 -11.37 0.12
C ALA A 242 -5.90 -11.49 0.44
N ASP A 243 -5.03 -10.87 -0.36
CA ASP A 243 -3.58 -10.84 -0.10
C ASP A 243 -3.23 -9.90 1.06
N CYS A 244 -3.86 -8.73 1.16
CA CYS A 244 -3.72 -7.82 2.30
C CYS A 244 -4.14 -8.49 3.61
N GLN A 245 -5.24 -9.24 3.60
CA GLN A 245 -5.72 -9.97 4.78
C GLN A 245 -4.67 -10.95 5.31
N ARG A 246 -3.99 -11.69 4.43
CA ARG A 246 -2.93 -12.63 4.86
C ARG A 246 -1.76 -11.94 5.59
N GLY A 247 -1.41 -10.73 5.21
CA GLY A 247 -0.39 -9.96 5.93
C GLY A 247 -0.90 -9.45 7.27
N LEU A 248 -2.15 -8.99 7.30
CA LEU A 248 -2.80 -8.56 8.54
C LEU A 248 -2.87 -9.72 9.55
N ASP A 249 -3.18 -10.93 9.09
CA ASP A 249 -3.20 -12.13 9.93
C ASP A 249 -1.82 -12.41 10.55
N ARG A 250 -0.72 -12.12 9.84
CA ARG A 250 0.63 -12.23 10.39
C ARG A 250 0.91 -11.19 11.48
N TRP A 251 0.45 -9.95 11.30
CA TRP A 251 0.56 -8.92 12.35
C TRP A 251 -0.29 -9.25 13.58
N ASN A 252 -1.51 -9.74 13.37
CA ASN A 252 -2.37 -10.21 14.47
C ASN A 252 -1.75 -11.38 15.24
N LYS A 253 -1.03 -12.26 14.53
CA LYS A 253 -0.27 -13.33 15.20
C LYS A 253 0.86 -12.78 16.08
N VAL A 254 1.53 -11.70 15.66
CA VAL A 254 2.54 -11.03 16.51
C VAL A 254 1.88 -10.47 17.77
N ILE A 255 0.74 -9.79 17.65
CA ILE A 255 0.00 -9.25 18.81
C ILE A 255 -0.41 -10.36 19.77
N ALA A 256 -0.99 -11.44 19.25
CA ALA A 256 -1.40 -12.59 20.05
C ALA A 256 -0.22 -13.27 20.78
N GLN A 257 0.98 -13.26 20.22
CA GLN A 257 2.18 -13.80 20.87
C GLN A 257 2.63 -12.99 22.11
N HIS A 258 2.14 -11.76 22.25
CA HIS A 258 2.40 -10.88 23.39
C HIS A 258 1.23 -10.86 24.40
N ASP A 259 0.21 -11.72 24.20
CA ASP A 259 -0.99 -11.80 25.07
C ASP A 259 -1.78 -10.48 25.16
N ILE A 260 -1.74 -9.65 24.10
CA ILE A 260 -2.48 -8.39 24.01
C ILE A 260 -3.85 -8.66 23.37
N ASP A 261 -4.91 -8.18 24.04
CA ASP A 261 -6.30 -8.27 23.54
C ASP A 261 -6.59 -7.14 22.54
N PHE A 262 -5.98 -7.26 21.36
CA PHE A 262 -6.18 -6.36 20.24
C PHE A 262 -6.06 -7.12 18.92
N THR A 263 -6.86 -6.73 17.91
CA THR A 263 -6.82 -7.35 16.59
C THR A 263 -7.01 -6.29 15.51
N PHE A 264 -6.05 -6.19 14.58
CA PHE A 264 -6.21 -5.37 13.38
C PHE A 264 -7.26 -5.98 12.44
N ALA A 265 -8.05 -5.11 11.82
CA ALA A 265 -8.99 -5.46 10.78
C ALA A 265 -8.80 -4.58 9.54
N LEU A 266 -8.99 -5.14 8.34
CA LEU A 266 -9.14 -4.30 7.16
C LEU A 266 -10.49 -3.60 7.23
N PRO A 267 -10.57 -2.32 6.87
CA PRO A 267 -11.86 -1.65 6.79
C PRO A 267 -12.67 -2.21 5.61
N HIS A 268 -13.98 -2.00 5.65
CA HIS A 268 -14.85 -2.37 4.54
C HIS A 268 -14.35 -1.75 3.22
N ARG A 269 -14.44 -2.49 2.12
CA ARG A 269 -13.93 -2.07 0.79
C ARG A 269 -14.51 -0.77 0.25
N ALA A 270 -15.66 -0.35 0.75
CA ALA A 270 -16.32 0.90 0.41
C ALA A 270 -15.91 2.08 1.31
N PHE A 271 -15.14 1.83 2.39
CA PHE A 271 -14.69 2.87 3.30
C PHE A 271 -13.72 3.82 2.62
N HIS A 272 -13.94 5.14 2.78
CA HIS A 272 -13.05 6.22 2.36
C HIS A 272 -12.59 6.15 0.89
N ARG A 273 -13.51 5.79 -0.02
CA ARG A 273 -13.24 5.69 -1.46
C ARG A 273 -13.44 7.02 -2.17
N ALA A 274 -12.51 7.37 -3.06
CA ALA A 274 -12.58 8.54 -3.92
C ALA A 274 -12.98 8.21 -5.37
N ILE A 275 -12.92 6.94 -5.78
CA ILE A 275 -13.18 6.49 -7.15
C ILE A 275 -14.21 5.35 -7.14
N GLY A 276 -14.98 5.23 -8.23
CA GLY A 276 -15.93 4.14 -8.44
C GLY A 276 -17.29 4.36 -7.81
N LEU A 277 -18.03 3.28 -7.61
CA LEU A 277 -19.41 3.29 -7.13
C LEU A 277 -19.58 3.84 -5.71
N PHE A 278 -18.53 3.82 -4.91
CA PHE A 278 -18.55 4.27 -3.51
C PHE A 278 -18.05 5.71 -3.34
N SER A 279 -17.62 6.35 -4.42
CA SER A 279 -17.13 7.73 -4.40
C SER A 279 -18.21 8.69 -3.87
N GLY A 280 -17.82 9.56 -2.92
CA GLY A 280 -18.72 10.54 -2.31
C GLY A 280 -19.65 9.99 -1.24
N LEU A 281 -19.69 8.69 -1.01
CA LEU A 281 -20.43 8.11 0.11
C LEU A 281 -19.62 8.20 1.40
N ARG A 282 -20.33 8.35 2.53
CA ARG A 282 -19.75 8.28 3.87
C ARG A 282 -20.04 6.90 4.46
N ILE A 283 -18.99 6.09 4.54
CA ILE A 283 -19.11 4.69 4.95
C ILE A 283 -18.11 4.45 6.08
N SER A 284 -18.58 3.86 7.18
CA SER A 284 -17.71 3.52 8.32
C SER A 284 -16.74 2.36 7.98
N PRO A 285 -15.66 2.16 8.76
CA PRO A 285 -14.81 0.99 8.58
C PRO A 285 -15.55 -0.36 8.71
N ALA A 286 -16.68 -0.38 9.41
CA ALA A 286 -17.55 -1.55 9.54
C ALA A 286 -18.47 -1.77 8.32
N GLY A 287 -18.52 -0.82 7.37
CA GLY A 287 -19.37 -0.92 6.19
C GLY A 287 -20.76 -0.29 6.35
N GLU A 288 -20.97 0.55 7.35
CA GLU A 288 -22.24 1.24 7.57
C GLU A 288 -22.27 2.57 6.80
N VAL A 289 -23.36 2.85 6.12
CA VAL A 289 -23.58 4.16 5.51
C VAL A 289 -23.94 5.15 6.63
N VAL A 290 -23.14 6.20 6.77
CA VAL A 290 -23.29 7.21 7.81
C VAL A 290 -23.61 8.58 7.22
N THR A 291 -24.20 9.49 8.03
CA THR A 291 -24.43 10.87 7.63
C THR A 291 -23.14 11.67 7.60
N GLN A 292 -23.15 12.83 6.91
CA GLN A 292 -21.99 13.73 6.91
C GLN A 292 -21.64 14.19 8.33
N ASP A 293 -22.65 14.54 9.15
CA ASP A 293 -22.45 14.99 10.53
C ASP A 293 -21.84 13.88 11.43
N GLU A 294 -22.20 12.63 11.18
CA GLU A 294 -21.59 11.49 11.90
C GLU A 294 -20.16 11.24 11.44
N TRP A 295 -19.92 11.32 10.13
CA TRP A 295 -18.59 11.23 9.57
C TRP A 295 -17.66 12.28 10.18
N ASP A 296 -18.06 13.54 10.17
CA ASP A 296 -17.26 14.67 10.67
C ASP A 296 -16.92 14.56 12.16
N ARG A 297 -17.80 13.93 12.95
CA ARG A 297 -17.54 13.65 14.37
C ARG A 297 -16.60 12.49 14.62
N ARG A 298 -16.54 11.49 13.72
CA ARG A 298 -15.87 10.21 13.96
C ARG A 298 -14.68 9.94 13.05
N VAL A 299 -14.44 10.77 12.06
CA VAL A 299 -13.38 10.55 11.08
C VAL A 299 -11.99 10.41 11.73
N ASP A 300 -11.75 11.16 12.81
CA ASP A 300 -10.50 11.09 13.59
C ASP A 300 -10.38 9.80 14.45
N ASP A 301 -11.50 9.08 14.67
CA ASP A 301 -11.45 7.73 15.25
C ASP A 301 -11.03 6.68 14.23
N TRP A 302 -11.28 6.93 12.95
CA TRP A 302 -11.13 5.97 11.86
C TRP A 302 -9.88 6.18 11.01
N LEU A 303 -9.48 7.44 10.82
CA LEU A 303 -8.32 7.84 10.01
C LEU A 303 -7.30 8.59 10.88
N PRO A 304 -6.01 8.59 10.49
CA PRO A 304 -5.00 9.35 11.23
C PRO A 304 -5.33 10.83 11.26
N SER A 305 -5.57 11.38 12.45
CA SER A 305 -5.74 12.82 12.67
C SER A 305 -4.43 13.57 12.45
N ASP A 306 -4.49 14.90 12.35
CA ASP A 306 -3.28 15.74 12.30
C ASP A 306 -2.43 15.58 13.56
N GLN A 307 -3.06 15.33 14.72
CA GLN A 307 -2.35 15.06 15.98
C GLN A 307 -1.63 13.71 15.94
N ASP A 308 -2.27 12.64 15.44
CA ASP A 308 -1.64 11.33 15.26
C ASP A 308 -0.44 11.42 14.32
N ARG A 309 -0.60 12.11 13.19
CA ARG A 309 0.48 12.33 12.20
C ARG A 309 1.63 13.16 12.78
N ALA A 310 1.32 14.20 13.56
CA ALA A 310 2.33 15.03 14.22
C ALA A 310 3.08 14.23 15.28
N TYR A 311 2.39 13.42 16.07
CA TYR A 311 2.99 12.55 17.06
C TYR A 311 3.93 11.52 16.40
N VAL A 312 3.45 10.75 15.41
CA VAL A 312 4.28 9.77 14.69
C VAL A 312 5.54 10.43 14.14
N ARG A 313 5.42 11.60 13.51
CA ARG A 313 6.60 12.35 13.02
C ARG A 313 7.55 12.77 14.13
N SER A 314 7.05 13.09 15.31
CA SER A 314 7.91 13.49 16.45
C SER A 314 8.81 12.38 16.95
N LEU A 315 8.48 11.12 16.69
CA LEU A 315 9.30 9.95 17.02
C LEU A 315 10.46 9.72 16.04
N MET A 316 10.46 10.39 14.90
CA MET A 316 11.41 10.17 13.79
C MET A 316 12.72 10.90 14.05
N GLU A 317 13.50 10.38 15.00
CA GLU A 317 14.83 10.87 15.32
C GLU A 317 15.95 10.11 14.59
N PRO A 318 17.07 10.77 14.26
CA PRO A 318 18.17 10.13 13.55
C PRO A 318 18.84 9.04 14.40
N VAL A 319 18.96 7.83 13.84
CA VAL A 319 19.81 6.77 14.38
C VAL A 319 20.98 6.56 13.44
N THR A 320 22.14 7.10 13.80
CA THR A 320 23.32 7.16 12.93
C THR A 320 24.45 6.22 13.35
N SER A 321 24.35 5.62 14.55
CA SER A 321 25.39 4.74 15.06
C SER A 321 25.05 3.27 14.83
N PRO A 322 26.01 2.45 14.38
CA PRO A 322 25.80 1.01 14.26
C PRO A 322 25.40 0.40 15.62
N GLY A 323 24.50 -0.55 15.58
CA GLY A 323 24.00 -1.24 16.76
C GLY A 323 22.92 -0.50 17.55
N LEU A 324 22.53 0.71 17.14
CA LEU A 324 21.42 1.43 17.73
C LEU A 324 20.14 1.32 16.90
N MET A 325 19.01 1.41 17.58
CA MET A 325 17.67 1.36 16.99
C MET A 325 16.73 2.32 17.70
N ALA A 326 15.84 2.96 16.93
CA ALA A 326 14.78 3.81 17.48
C ALA A 326 13.86 3.02 18.42
N ASN A 327 13.35 3.68 19.45
CA ASN A 327 12.57 3.02 20.51
C ASN A 327 11.16 2.57 20.06
N TRP A 328 10.60 3.20 19.03
CA TRP A 328 9.23 2.96 18.55
C TRP A 328 9.07 1.74 17.62
N ILE A 329 10.16 1.02 17.33
CA ILE A 329 10.17 -0.14 16.42
C ILE A 329 11.06 -1.26 16.99
N ALA A 330 10.62 -2.50 16.86
CA ALA A 330 11.42 -3.65 17.26
C ALA A 330 12.55 -3.91 16.24
N ALA A 331 13.61 -4.54 16.71
CA ALA A 331 14.72 -4.96 15.88
C ALA A 331 14.25 -5.98 14.81
N PRO A 332 14.85 -6.00 13.60
CA PRO A 332 14.55 -7.04 12.63
C PRO A 332 15.00 -8.41 13.15
N ALA A 333 14.32 -9.49 12.75
CA ALA A 333 14.65 -10.86 13.19
C ALA A 333 16.09 -11.27 12.83
N ARG A 334 16.65 -10.67 11.78
CA ARG A 334 18.05 -10.80 11.36
C ARG A 334 18.56 -9.43 10.94
N GLY A 335 19.81 -9.16 11.24
CA GLY A 335 20.49 -7.93 10.86
C GLY A 335 20.91 -7.90 9.38
N ILE A 336 21.78 -6.95 9.05
CA ILE A 336 22.29 -6.76 7.70
C ILE A 336 23.01 -8.05 7.22
N ASN A 337 22.70 -8.48 6.00
CA ASN A 337 23.22 -9.73 5.43
C ASN A 337 22.90 -10.99 6.25
N GLY A 338 21.80 -10.99 7.01
CA GLY A 338 21.39 -12.13 7.81
C GLY A 338 22.24 -12.40 9.05
N GLN A 339 23.08 -11.45 9.45
CA GLN A 339 23.89 -11.55 10.67
C GLN A 339 23.02 -11.53 11.93
N PRO A 340 23.49 -12.12 13.05
CA PRO A 340 22.79 -12.03 14.33
C PRO A 340 22.61 -10.58 14.75
N ILE A 341 21.44 -10.28 15.32
CA ILE A 341 21.05 -8.92 15.65
C ILE A 341 21.69 -8.39 16.91
N GLU A 342 22.07 -9.27 17.83
CA GLU A 342 22.66 -8.92 19.13
C GLU A 342 23.95 -8.14 19.01
N PHE A 343 24.64 -8.26 17.89
CA PHE A 343 25.86 -7.53 17.59
C PHE A 343 25.63 -6.22 16.83
N GLU A 344 24.43 -6.00 16.36
CA GLU A 344 24.12 -4.89 15.46
C GLU A 344 23.20 -3.84 16.08
N TYR A 345 22.34 -4.23 17.04
CA TYR A 345 21.26 -3.37 17.51
C TYR A 345 21.10 -3.39 19.02
N THR A 346 21.11 -2.20 19.59
CA THR A 346 20.66 -1.92 20.96
C THR A 346 19.62 -0.80 20.90
N LYS A 347 18.65 -0.81 21.82
CA LYS A 347 17.67 0.28 21.91
C LYS A 347 18.35 1.56 22.40
N LEU A 348 17.85 2.72 21.98
CA LEU A 348 18.24 4.03 22.43
C LEU A 348 17.80 4.28 23.88
#